data_2c92b7491bb9eff51307400f4c7e2d3e
#
_entry.id   2c92b7491bb9eff51307400f4c7e2d3e
#
_cell.length_a   1.000
_cell.length_b   1.000
_cell.length_c   1.000
_cell.angle_alpha   90.00
_cell.angle_beta   90.00
_cell.angle_gamma   90.00
#
_symmetry.space_group_name_H-M   'P 1'
#
loop_
_entity.id
_entity.type
_entity.pdbx_description
1 polymer ?
#
loop_
_entity_poly.entity_id
_entity_poly.type
_entity_poly.pdbx_seq_one_letter_code
_entity_poly.pdbx_strand_id
1 'polypeptide(L)'
;MASKSVKKTAPAKKASASKVSIIPKNALPKIKAIVGREILDSRGNPTVEVDVTLVDGSFGRAAVPSGASTGSYEAIELRDGDKKRYLGKGVLKAVSNVNTTLRKALVGKQFNQETIDAKMIEIDGTHNKAVLGANAILGISLAFSHAAAKSQKKPLYKYFADIAKTGKPMSLPLPMMNILNGGKHAEKSTDLQEFMVMPVGAKSWAQALQMGAEVFHTLKKILHDRGLGTTTGDEGGYAPSLGNNENALKVIIEAIEKAGYVPGKDIGIAIDAASTELYKAGADSVAGESKNGTYELASE
;
A
#
# COMPACT_ATOMS: atom_id res chain seq x y z
N MET A 1 47.70 -57.75 -31.24
CA MET A 1 48.29 -56.70 -30.35
C MET A 1 47.68 -55.37 -30.75
N ALA A 2 46.70 -54.86 -30.00
CA ALA A 2 45.98 -53.62 -30.30
C ALA A 2 46.31 -52.59 -29.20
N SER A 3 47.04 -51.54 -29.62
CA SER A 3 47.45 -50.41 -28.78
C SER A 3 46.25 -49.48 -28.52
N LYS A 4 45.85 -49.31 -27.25
CA LYS A 4 44.85 -48.31 -26.84
C LYS A 4 45.47 -46.93 -26.62
N SER A 5 45.09 -45.98 -27.45
CA SER A 5 45.42 -44.54 -27.34
C SER A 5 44.66 -43.92 -26.19
N VAL A 6 45.35 -43.36 -25.22
CA VAL A 6 44.79 -42.61 -24.10
C VAL A 6 44.67 -41.14 -24.54
N LYS A 7 43.41 -40.63 -24.64
CA LYS A 7 43.16 -39.20 -24.86
C LYS A 7 43.37 -38.42 -23.56
N LYS A 8 44.32 -37.47 -23.58
CA LYS A 8 44.55 -36.48 -22.52
C LYS A 8 43.39 -35.47 -22.49
N THR A 9 42.65 -35.39 -21.41
CA THR A 9 41.65 -34.37 -21.15
C THR A 9 42.33 -33.06 -20.75
N ALA A 10 41.91 -31.95 -21.37
CA ALA A 10 42.37 -30.60 -21.09
C ALA A 10 41.90 -30.12 -19.70
N PRO A 11 42.66 -29.28 -18.97
CA PRO A 11 42.31 -28.81 -17.65
C PRO A 11 41.14 -27.80 -17.71
N ALA A 12 40.13 -27.99 -16.84
CA ALA A 12 38.98 -27.10 -16.69
C ALA A 12 39.45 -25.69 -16.26
N LYS A 13 38.96 -24.67 -16.98
CA LYS A 13 39.17 -23.26 -16.62
C LYS A 13 38.57 -23.00 -15.23
N LYS A 14 39.40 -22.60 -14.27
CA LYS A 14 38.96 -22.10 -12.96
C LYS A 14 38.08 -20.87 -13.17
N ALA A 15 36.81 -20.95 -12.71
CA ALA A 15 35.93 -19.81 -12.66
C ALA A 15 36.55 -18.72 -11.76
N SER A 16 36.66 -17.52 -12.31
CA SER A 16 37.14 -16.34 -11.60
C SER A 16 36.13 -15.99 -10.51
N ALA A 17 36.50 -16.12 -9.25
CA ALA A 17 35.74 -15.63 -8.13
C ALA A 17 35.60 -14.10 -8.27
N SER A 18 34.37 -13.60 -8.47
CA SER A 18 34.10 -12.17 -8.48
C SER A 18 34.47 -11.59 -7.12
N LYS A 19 35.42 -10.62 -7.12
CA LYS A 19 35.75 -9.85 -5.92
C LYS A 19 34.49 -9.15 -5.41
N VAL A 20 33.94 -9.63 -4.30
CA VAL A 20 32.91 -8.91 -3.54
C VAL A 20 33.59 -7.63 -3.05
N SER A 21 33.24 -6.49 -3.62
CA SER A 21 33.73 -5.19 -3.16
C SER A 21 33.16 -4.95 -1.75
N ILE A 22 34.04 -4.85 -0.77
CA ILE A 22 33.67 -4.47 0.60
C ILE A 22 33.31 -2.98 0.56
N ILE A 23 32.00 -2.68 0.53
CA ILE A 23 31.49 -1.30 0.64
C ILE A 23 31.68 -0.86 2.11
N PRO A 24 32.30 0.32 2.38
CA PRO A 24 32.44 0.84 3.73
C PRO A 24 31.06 0.87 4.42
N LYS A 25 30.99 0.51 5.71
CA LYS A 25 29.76 0.41 6.51
C LYS A 25 28.89 1.69 6.49
N ASN A 26 29.47 2.84 6.13
CA ASN A 26 28.82 4.16 6.09
C ASN A 26 28.66 4.73 4.66
N ALA A 27 28.95 3.96 3.61
CA ALA A 27 28.75 4.45 2.24
C ALA A 27 27.25 4.39 1.89
N LEU A 28 26.74 5.49 1.33
CA LEU A 28 25.37 5.52 0.83
C LEU A 28 25.19 4.48 -0.31
N PRO A 29 24.03 3.81 -0.37
CA PRO A 29 23.74 2.85 -1.43
C PRO A 29 23.82 3.50 -2.81
N LYS A 30 24.56 2.88 -3.74
CA LYS A 30 24.66 3.32 -5.13
C LYS A 30 23.73 2.48 -6.00
N ILE A 31 22.86 3.13 -6.76
CA ILE A 31 21.89 2.46 -7.63
C ILE A 31 22.60 1.94 -8.88
N LYS A 32 22.44 0.64 -9.16
CA LYS A 32 22.93 -0.03 -10.36
C LYS A 32 21.90 -0.06 -11.47
N ALA A 33 20.63 -0.35 -11.12
CA ALA A 33 19.56 -0.47 -12.08
C ALA A 33 18.19 -0.13 -11.45
N ILE A 34 17.28 0.41 -12.27
CA ILE A 34 15.87 0.60 -11.96
C ILE A 34 15.07 0.05 -13.14
N VAL A 35 14.05 -0.76 -12.88
CA VAL A 35 13.14 -1.32 -13.90
C VAL A 35 11.72 -1.22 -13.39
N GLY A 36 10.87 -0.50 -14.11
CA GLY A 36 9.43 -0.41 -13.86
C GLY A 36 8.64 -1.28 -14.85
N ARG A 37 7.52 -1.84 -14.38
CA ARG A 37 6.57 -2.58 -15.21
C ARG A 37 5.15 -2.34 -14.73
N GLU A 38 4.19 -2.60 -15.62
CA GLU A 38 2.78 -2.65 -15.28
C GLU A 38 2.43 -4.06 -14.80
N ILE A 39 1.67 -4.14 -13.71
CA ILE A 39 1.07 -5.37 -13.18
C ILE A 39 -0.40 -5.13 -12.88
N LEU A 40 -1.16 -6.15 -12.49
CA LEU A 40 -2.54 -5.99 -12.04
C LEU A 40 -2.63 -6.06 -10.52
N ASP A 41 -3.50 -5.22 -9.95
CA ASP A 41 -3.88 -5.28 -8.53
C ASP A 41 -4.94 -6.38 -8.27
N SER A 42 -5.36 -6.56 -7.01
CA SER A 42 -6.37 -7.57 -6.62
C SER A 42 -7.75 -7.35 -7.24
N ARG A 43 -8.02 -6.16 -7.78
CA ARG A 43 -9.28 -5.81 -8.48
C ARG A 43 -9.15 -5.92 -10.00
N GLY A 44 -7.99 -6.36 -10.53
CA GLY A 44 -7.70 -6.43 -11.95
C GLY A 44 -7.40 -5.08 -12.61
N ASN A 45 -7.13 -4.02 -11.84
CA ASN A 45 -6.71 -2.74 -12.37
C ASN A 45 -5.18 -2.68 -12.51
N PRO A 46 -4.65 -2.05 -13.58
CA PRO A 46 -3.22 -1.84 -13.72
C PRO A 46 -2.64 -1.01 -12.58
N THR A 47 -1.45 -1.42 -12.11
CA THR A 47 -0.61 -0.64 -11.20
C THR A 47 0.86 -0.80 -11.57
N VAL A 48 1.74 -0.01 -10.92
CA VAL A 48 3.19 0.01 -11.19
C VAL A 48 3.90 -0.92 -10.23
N GLU A 49 4.80 -1.76 -10.75
CA GLU A 49 5.80 -2.49 -9.96
C GLU A 49 7.20 -2.02 -10.35
N VAL A 50 8.08 -1.81 -9.38
CA VAL A 50 9.45 -1.35 -9.61
C VAL A 50 10.45 -2.28 -8.95
N ASP A 51 11.54 -2.55 -9.69
CA ASP A 51 12.74 -3.20 -9.20
C ASP A 51 13.86 -2.16 -9.05
N VAL A 52 14.55 -2.17 -7.91
CA VAL A 52 15.80 -1.44 -7.70
C VAL A 52 16.92 -2.42 -7.34
N THR A 53 18.03 -2.35 -8.10
CA THR A 53 19.25 -3.10 -7.80
C THR A 53 20.37 -2.14 -7.44
N LEU A 54 21.05 -2.39 -6.33
CA LEU A 54 22.22 -1.64 -5.89
C LEU A 54 23.53 -2.25 -6.43
N VAL A 55 24.61 -1.50 -6.37
CA VAL A 55 25.93 -1.94 -6.89
C VAL A 55 26.48 -3.15 -6.12
N ASP A 56 26.14 -3.30 -4.84
CA ASP A 56 26.52 -4.46 -4.01
C ASP A 56 25.71 -5.73 -4.34
N GLY A 57 24.75 -5.66 -5.28
CA GLY A 57 23.84 -6.74 -5.65
C GLY A 57 22.56 -6.79 -4.83
N SER A 58 22.40 -5.95 -3.82
CA SER A 58 21.15 -5.88 -3.06
C SER A 58 19.99 -5.48 -3.96
N PHE A 59 18.86 -6.20 -3.81
CA PHE A 59 17.69 -6.07 -4.68
C PHE A 59 16.43 -5.78 -3.86
N GLY A 60 15.64 -4.81 -4.31
CA GLY A 60 14.32 -4.50 -3.78
C GLY A 60 13.27 -4.46 -4.89
N ARG A 61 12.08 -4.97 -4.60
CA ARG A 61 10.89 -4.92 -5.46
C ARG A 61 9.73 -4.37 -4.65
N ALA A 62 8.93 -3.53 -5.28
CA ALA A 62 7.69 -3.05 -4.70
C ALA A 62 6.61 -2.87 -5.76
N ALA A 63 5.41 -3.35 -5.45
CA ALA A 63 4.18 -3.03 -6.17
C ALA A 63 3.51 -1.83 -5.49
N VAL A 64 3.05 -0.87 -6.28
CA VAL A 64 2.42 0.34 -5.75
C VAL A 64 0.96 0.04 -5.42
N PRO A 65 0.51 0.29 -4.18
CA PRO A 65 -0.91 0.16 -3.84
C PRO A 65 -1.72 1.26 -4.55
N SER A 66 -2.94 0.89 -4.97
CA SER A 66 -3.89 1.80 -5.61
C SER A 66 -5.19 1.79 -4.82
N GLY A 67 -5.68 2.96 -4.39
CA GLY A 67 -6.92 3.10 -3.66
C GLY A 67 -8.17 2.84 -4.51
N ALA A 68 -9.26 2.41 -3.88
CA ALA A 68 -10.57 2.29 -4.52
C ALA A 68 -11.26 3.66 -4.61
N SER A 69 -11.16 4.46 -3.56
CA SER A 69 -11.57 5.86 -3.49
C SER A 69 -10.33 6.75 -3.32
N THR A 70 -10.42 8.01 -3.74
CA THR A 70 -9.32 8.98 -3.63
C THR A 70 -9.84 10.30 -3.11
N GLY A 71 -9.13 10.92 -2.15
CA GLY A 71 -9.43 12.24 -1.64
C GLY A 71 -8.99 13.34 -2.60
N SER A 72 -9.64 14.51 -2.52
CA SER A 72 -9.34 15.65 -3.40
C SER A 72 -7.93 16.24 -3.24
N TYR A 73 -7.27 15.97 -2.12
CA TYR A 73 -5.93 16.49 -1.80
C TYR A 73 -4.83 15.45 -1.92
N GLU A 74 -5.13 14.27 -2.44
CA GLU A 74 -4.13 13.23 -2.67
C GLU A 74 -3.20 13.58 -3.83
N ALA A 75 -1.99 13.02 -3.78
CA ALA A 75 -1.07 13.05 -4.91
C ALA A 75 -1.62 12.24 -6.09
N ILE A 76 -1.33 12.68 -7.30
CA ILE A 76 -1.92 12.10 -8.53
C ILE A 76 -1.34 10.73 -8.83
N GLU A 77 -2.20 9.72 -8.86
CA GLU A 77 -1.91 8.45 -9.50
C GLU A 77 -2.02 8.62 -11.02
N LEU A 78 -0.88 8.62 -11.72
CA LEU A 78 -0.84 8.90 -13.16
C LEU A 78 -1.41 7.72 -13.94
N ARG A 79 -2.53 7.95 -14.63
CA ARG A 79 -3.21 7.02 -15.52
C ARG A 79 -3.06 7.43 -16.99
N ASP A 80 -3.09 6.44 -17.90
CA ASP A 80 -2.88 6.71 -19.34
C ASP A 80 -4.06 7.45 -19.96
N GLY A 81 -5.30 7.20 -19.52
CA GLY A 81 -6.53 7.78 -20.04
C GLY A 81 -6.99 7.17 -21.36
N ASP A 82 -6.25 6.23 -21.95
CA ASP A 82 -6.64 5.55 -23.18
C ASP A 82 -7.80 4.57 -22.91
N LYS A 83 -9.00 4.93 -23.32
CA LYS A 83 -10.22 4.13 -23.12
C LYS A 83 -10.18 2.76 -23.82
N LYS A 84 -9.31 2.57 -24.84
CA LYS A 84 -9.15 1.29 -25.55
C LYS A 84 -8.33 0.28 -24.75
N ARG A 85 -7.62 0.75 -23.70
CA ARG A 85 -6.77 -0.09 -22.89
C ARG A 85 -7.14 0.06 -21.40
N TYR A 86 -7.54 -1.06 -20.77
CA TYR A 86 -8.00 -1.09 -19.38
C TYR A 86 -9.01 0.04 -19.03
N LEU A 87 -9.89 0.38 -19.97
CA LEU A 87 -10.92 1.42 -19.80
C LEU A 87 -10.36 2.79 -19.38
N GLY A 88 -9.10 3.08 -19.76
CA GLY A 88 -8.39 4.31 -19.40
C GLY A 88 -7.51 4.20 -18.16
N LYS A 89 -7.53 3.07 -17.44
CA LYS A 89 -6.81 2.87 -16.18
C LYS A 89 -5.36 2.37 -16.35
N GLY A 90 -4.84 2.24 -17.60
CA GLY A 90 -3.46 1.86 -17.85
C GLY A 90 -2.45 2.77 -17.14
N VAL A 91 -1.22 2.29 -16.88
CA VAL A 91 -0.16 3.03 -16.18
C VAL A 91 1.16 3.08 -16.95
N LEU A 92 1.12 2.89 -18.29
CA LEU A 92 2.34 2.88 -19.11
C LEU A 92 3.08 4.22 -19.10
N LYS A 93 2.38 5.37 -18.94
CA LYS A 93 3.02 6.68 -18.76
C LYS A 93 3.87 6.70 -17.49
N ALA A 94 3.34 6.25 -16.37
CA ALA A 94 4.08 6.15 -15.11
C ALA A 94 5.26 5.17 -15.23
N VAL A 95 5.06 4.00 -15.84
CA VAL A 95 6.13 3.02 -16.14
C VAL A 95 7.21 3.64 -17.03
N SER A 96 6.84 4.41 -18.04
CA SER A 96 7.79 5.14 -18.88
C SER A 96 8.60 6.16 -18.08
N ASN A 97 7.97 6.92 -17.17
CA ASN A 97 8.65 7.86 -16.29
C ASN A 97 9.68 7.18 -15.39
N VAL A 98 9.35 5.99 -14.84
CA VAL A 98 10.30 5.16 -14.08
C VAL A 98 11.49 4.76 -14.96
N ASN A 99 11.24 4.23 -16.15
CA ASN A 99 12.27 3.62 -17.02
C ASN A 99 13.12 4.63 -17.80
N THR A 100 12.69 5.88 -17.88
CA THR A 100 13.38 6.95 -18.64
C THR A 100 13.84 8.06 -17.69
N THR A 101 12.99 9.00 -17.35
CA THR A 101 13.32 10.23 -16.62
C THR A 101 13.95 9.92 -15.25
N LEU A 102 13.27 9.13 -14.42
CA LEU A 102 13.74 8.79 -13.07
C LEU A 102 14.97 7.90 -13.13
N ARG A 103 14.96 6.86 -13.96
CA ARG A 103 16.14 6.00 -14.16
C ARG A 103 17.36 6.79 -14.58
N LYS A 104 17.25 7.71 -15.55
CA LYS A 104 18.36 8.58 -16.00
C LYS A 104 18.89 9.47 -14.87
N ALA A 105 18.01 9.97 -14.03
CA ALA A 105 18.37 10.86 -12.94
C ALA A 105 19.06 10.13 -11.75
N LEU A 106 18.70 8.88 -11.50
CA LEU A 106 19.04 8.17 -10.26
C LEU A 106 20.12 7.10 -10.42
N VAL A 107 20.16 6.38 -11.56
CA VAL A 107 21.14 5.30 -11.77
C VAL A 107 22.57 5.84 -11.77
N GLY A 108 23.49 5.11 -11.14
CA GLY A 108 24.88 5.49 -10.99
C GLY A 108 25.17 6.47 -9.84
N LYS A 109 24.13 6.96 -9.15
CA LYS A 109 24.28 7.88 -8.01
C LYS A 109 24.05 7.17 -6.68
N GLN A 110 24.43 7.83 -5.59
CA GLN A 110 24.29 7.37 -4.21
C GLN A 110 23.23 8.19 -3.49
N PHE A 111 22.36 7.50 -2.74
CA PHE A 111 21.25 8.12 -2.01
C PHE A 111 21.07 7.44 -0.65
N ASN A 112 20.51 8.18 0.30
CA ASN A 112 19.70 7.63 1.38
C ASN A 112 18.21 7.78 1.02
N GLN A 113 17.30 7.30 1.89
CA GLN A 113 15.85 7.35 1.60
C GLN A 113 15.35 8.78 1.43
N GLU A 114 15.74 9.66 2.32
CA GLU A 114 15.31 11.06 2.31
C GLU A 114 15.76 11.78 1.04
N THR A 115 17.02 11.58 0.64
CA THR A 115 17.59 12.26 -0.53
C THR A 115 17.09 11.72 -1.87
N ILE A 116 16.77 10.42 -1.98
CA ILE A 116 16.17 9.88 -3.20
C ILE A 116 14.75 10.38 -3.37
N ASP A 117 13.96 10.40 -2.29
CA ASP A 117 12.58 10.88 -2.32
C ASP A 117 12.54 12.38 -2.65
N ALA A 118 13.35 13.19 -1.99
CA ALA A 118 13.48 14.62 -2.30
C ALA A 118 13.88 14.85 -3.75
N LYS A 119 14.82 14.06 -4.29
CA LYS A 119 15.26 14.19 -5.69
C LYS A 119 14.16 13.87 -6.69
N MET A 120 13.34 12.86 -6.44
CA MET A 120 12.21 12.53 -7.31
C MET A 120 11.12 13.58 -7.26
N ILE A 121 10.82 14.15 -6.09
CA ILE A 121 9.88 15.26 -5.91
C ILE A 121 10.38 16.53 -6.62
N GLU A 122 11.67 16.84 -6.51
CA GLU A 122 12.31 17.96 -7.23
C GLU A 122 12.16 17.82 -8.75
N ILE A 123 12.33 16.60 -9.29
CA ILE A 123 12.22 16.35 -10.74
C ILE A 123 10.76 16.49 -11.20
N ASP A 124 9.79 16.05 -10.40
CA ASP A 124 8.38 16.24 -10.71
C ASP A 124 7.99 17.73 -10.74
N GLY A 125 8.44 18.48 -9.75
CA GLY A 125 8.26 19.95 -9.65
C GLY A 125 6.84 20.40 -9.31
N THR A 126 5.87 19.50 -9.17
CA THR A 126 4.48 19.83 -8.80
C THR A 126 4.17 19.43 -7.36
N HIS A 127 3.25 20.15 -6.70
CA HIS A 127 2.88 19.87 -5.31
C HIS A 127 2.23 18.49 -5.14
N ASN A 128 1.49 18.02 -6.15
CA ASN A 128 0.71 16.77 -6.12
C ASN A 128 1.29 15.66 -7.01
N LYS A 129 2.54 15.78 -7.47
CA LYS A 129 3.25 14.80 -8.31
C LYS A 129 2.54 14.47 -9.64
N ALA A 130 1.94 15.49 -10.26
CA ALA A 130 1.13 15.32 -11.48
C ALA A 130 1.93 15.05 -12.76
N VAL A 131 3.23 15.40 -12.80
CA VAL A 131 4.08 15.22 -14.00
C VAL A 131 4.60 13.80 -14.13
N LEU A 132 5.22 13.27 -13.09
CA LEU A 132 5.77 11.91 -13.11
C LEU A 132 4.76 10.86 -12.64
N GLY A 133 3.84 11.23 -11.79
CA GLY A 133 2.90 10.37 -11.10
C GLY A 133 3.41 9.93 -9.73
N ALA A 134 2.54 10.03 -8.73
CA ALA A 134 2.84 9.53 -7.38
C ALA A 134 3.16 8.03 -7.40
N ASN A 135 2.50 7.25 -8.25
CA ASN A 135 2.75 5.83 -8.44
C ASN A 135 4.18 5.53 -8.97
N ALA A 136 4.70 6.32 -9.91
CA ALA A 136 6.07 6.17 -10.38
C ALA A 136 7.10 6.48 -9.27
N ILE A 137 6.89 7.57 -8.53
CA ILE A 137 7.77 8.02 -7.44
C ILE A 137 7.72 7.01 -6.28
N LEU A 138 6.54 6.62 -5.83
CA LEU A 138 6.35 5.69 -4.73
C LEU A 138 6.94 4.30 -5.05
N GLY A 139 6.77 3.82 -6.29
CA GLY A 139 7.34 2.55 -6.72
C GLY A 139 8.86 2.49 -6.55
N ILE A 140 9.57 3.56 -6.95
CA ILE A 140 11.03 3.65 -6.75
C ILE A 140 11.38 3.78 -5.27
N SER A 141 10.68 4.65 -4.52
CA SER A 141 10.92 4.88 -3.10
C SER A 141 10.81 3.59 -2.28
N LEU A 142 9.74 2.82 -2.48
CA LEU A 142 9.52 1.54 -1.80
C LEU A 142 10.55 0.48 -2.22
N ALA A 143 10.81 0.33 -3.52
CA ALA A 143 11.80 -0.64 -4.01
C ALA A 143 13.21 -0.31 -3.52
N PHE A 144 13.58 0.98 -3.48
CA PHE A 144 14.86 1.43 -2.93
C PHE A 144 14.96 1.12 -1.42
N SER A 145 13.90 1.34 -0.63
CA SER A 145 13.91 1.04 0.79
C SER A 145 14.16 -0.45 1.06
N HIS A 146 13.55 -1.34 0.29
CA HIS A 146 13.81 -2.78 0.35
C HIS A 146 15.27 -3.13 -0.01
N ALA A 147 15.82 -2.54 -1.07
CA ALA A 147 17.19 -2.77 -1.49
C ALA A 147 18.18 -2.23 -0.46
N ALA A 148 17.94 -1.01 0.07
CA ALA A 148 18.81 -0.37 1.07
C ALA A 148 18.79 -1.11 2.41
N ALA A 149 17.64 -1.59 2.86
CA ALA A 149 17.52 -2.43 4.05
C ALA A 149 18.36 -3.72 3.92
N LYS A 150 18.23 -4.41 2.76
CA LYS A 150 19.04 -5.62 2.46
C LYS A 150 20.54 -5.32 2.40
N SER A 151 20.95 -4.22 1.77
CA SER A 151 22.34 -3.77 1.74
C SER A 151 22.92 -3.57 3.15
N GLN A 152 22.09 -3.05 4.07
CA GLN A 152 22.45 -2.87 5.47
C GLN A 152 22.25 -4.13 6.33
N LYS A 153 21.80 -5.25 5.75
CA LYS A 153 21.47 -6.50 6.44
C LYS A 153 20.47 -6.30 7.59
N LYS A 154 19.48 -5.43 7.36
CA LYS A 154 18.41 -5.11 8.31
C LYS A 154 17.08 -5.53 7.76
N PRO A 155 16.11 -5.98 8.60
CA PRO A 155 14.72 -6.07 8.18
C PRO A 155 14.16 -4.67 7.91
N LEU A 156 13.17 -4.57 7.02
CA LEU A 156 12.65 -3.28 6.54
C LEU A 156 12.10 -2.40 7.68
N TYR A 157 11.40 -3.00 8.65
CA TYR A 157 10.88 -2.24 9.80
C TYR A 157 12.00 -1.57 10.62
N LYS A 158 13.15 -2.25 10.76
CA LYS A 158 14.33 -1.68 11.46
C LYS A 158 14.97 -0.58 10.64
N TYR A 159 15.02 -0.73 9.32
CA TYR A 159 15.49 0.32 8.42
C TYR A 159 14.67 1.60 8.56
N PHE A 160 13.33 1.49 8.58
CA PHE A 160 12.45 2.65 8.78
C PHE A 160 12.55 3.24 10.19
N ALA A 161 12.68 2.41 11.23
CA ALA A 161 12.87 2.89 12.59
C ALA A 161 14.16 3.73 12.73
N ASP A 162 15.24 3.31 12.07
CA ASP A 162 16.51 4.05 12.07
C ASP A 162 16.40 5.40 11.33
N ILE A 163 15.61 5.47 10.26
CA ILE A 163 15.32 6.73 9.53
C ILE A 163 14.45 7.66 10.37
N ALA A 164 13.40 7.13 10.96
CA ALA A 164 12.42 7.91 11.74
C ALA A 164 13.01 8.53 13.01
N LYS A 165 14.10 7.96 13.56
CA LYS A 165 14.82 8.48 14.74
C LYS A 165 13.90 8.82 15.92
N THR A 166 12.84 8.05 16.11
CA THR A 166 11.82 8.34 17.13
C THR A 166 12.33 8.24 18.56
N GLY A 167 13.48 7.56 18.79
CA GLY A 167 14.02 7.28 20.12
C GLY A 167 13.14 6.36 20.98
N LYS A 168 12.01 5.89 20.46
CA LYS A 168 11.08 5.01 21.17
C LYS A 168 11.37 3.54 20.86
N PRO A 169 11.08 2.60 21.78
CA PRO A 169 11.09 1.18 21.48
C PRO A 169 10.14 0.87 20.32
N MET A 170 10.54 -0.06 19.45
CA MET A 170 9.67 -0.54 18.39
C MET A 170 8.54 -1.36 18.98
N SER A 171 7.33 -1.15 18.47
CA SER A 171 6.14 -1.91 18.81
C SER A 171 5.37 -2.27 17.55
N LEU A 172 4.57 -3.33 17.61
CA LEU A 172 3.58 -3.60 16.58
C LEU A 172 2.46 -2.55 16.68
N PRO A 173 1.91 -2.09 15.55
CA PRO A 173 0.77 -1.19 15.57
C PRO A 173 -0.48 -1.90 16.11
N LEU A 174 -1.40 -1.15 16.71
CA LEU A 174 -2.74 -1.65 16.98
C LEU A 174 -3.44 -1.89 15.64
N PRO A 175 -3.95 -3.12 15.36
CA PRO A 175 -4.64 -3.37 14.10
C PRO A 175 -5.99 -2.67 14.06
N MET A 176 -6.29 -2.03 12.92
CA MET A 176 -7.64 -1.59 12.53
C MET A 176 -8.12 -2.55 11.45
N MET A 177 -9.20 -3.27 11.72
CA MET A 177 -9.71 -4.32 10.84
C MET A 177 -11.05 -3.89 10.27
N ASN A 178 -11.12 -3.61 8.96
CA ASN A 178 -12.37 -3.30 8.29
C ASN A 178 -13.27 -4.55 8.27
N ILE A 179 -14.41 -4.49 8.92
CA ILE A 179 -15.36 -5.60 9.05
C ILE A 179 -16.72 -5.33 8.41
N LEU A 180 -17.03 -4.05 8.15
CA LEU A 180 -18.28 -3.65 7.53
C LEU A 180 -18.06 -2.42 6.65
N ASN A 181 -18.56 -2.49 5.42
CA ASN A 181 -18.45 -1.47 4.40
C ASN A 181 -19.78 -0.75 4.15
N GLY A 182 -19.67 0.53 3.83
CA GLY A 182 -20.73 1.38 3.33
C GLY A 182 -20.23 2.28 2.20
N GLY A 183 -20.86 3.42 1.99
CA GLY A 183 -20.46 4.41 0.99
C GLY A 183 -20.27 3.81 -0.39
N LYS A 184 -19.15 4.13 -1.04
CA LYS A 184 -18.80 3.57 -2.36
C LYS A 184 -18.46 2.07 -2.33
N HIS A 185 -18.14 1.51 -1.17
CA HIS A 185 -17.78 0.11 -1.03
C HIS A 185 -18.99 -0.83 -0.87
N ALA A 186 -20.22 -0.25 -0.65
CA ALA A 186 -21.46 -1.01 -0.50
C ALA A 186 -22.66 -0.18 -0.97
N GLU A 187 -23.18 -0.47 -2.15
CA GLU A 187 -24.37 0.23 -2.68
C GLU A 187 -25.57 0.11 -1.74
N LYS A 188 -26.31 1.23 -1.55
CA LYS A 188 -27.54 1.30 -0.75
C LYS A 188 -27.37 0.83 0.71
N SER A 189 -26.21 1.03 1.30
CA SER A 189 -25.93 0.71 2.70
C SER A 189 -25.93 1.97 3.57
N THR A 190 -24.76 2.41 4.00
CA THR A 190 -24.51 3.58 4.87
C THR A 190 -23.77 4.65 4.10
N ASP A 191 -23.74 5.90 4.60
CA ASP A 191 -22.94 6.96 3.97
C ASP A 191 -21.46 6.82 4.29
N LEU A 192 -21.11 6.44 5.52
CA LEU A 192 -19.74 6.23 5.97
C LEU A 192 -19.16 4.97 5.33
N GLN A 193 -17.91 5.06 4.86
CA GLN A 193 -17.33 4.07 3.95
C GLN A 193 -16.86 2.80 4.65
N GLU A 194 -16.20 2.92 5.81
CA GLU A 194 -15.62 1.77 6.52
C GLU A 194 -15.87 1.85 8.01
N PHE A 195 -16.24 0.70 8.56
CA PHE A 195 -16.36 0.50 10.01
C PHE A 195 -15.37 -0.58 10.42
N MET A 196 -14.42 -0.21 11.27
CA MET A 196 -13.31 -1.05 11.70
C MET A 196 -13.41 -1.40 13.17
N VAL A 197 -12.94 -2.59 13.54
CA VAL A 197 -12.72 -2.96 14.94
C VAL A 197 -11.26 -2.86 15.30
N MET A 198 -11.01 -2.38 16.52
CA MET A 198 -9.68 -2.17 17.10
C MET A 198 -9.59 -2.94 18.42
N PRO A 199 -8.82 -4.04 18.50
CA PRO A 199 -8.68 -4.85 19.72
C PRO A 199 -7.79 -4.16 20.77
N VAL A 200 -8.26 -3.07 21.35
CA VAL A 200 -7.52 -2.19 22.30
C VAL A 200 -7.16 -2.88 23.62
N GLY A 201 -7.95 -3.89 24.03
CA GLY A 201 -7.72 -4.69 25.23
C GLY A 201 -6.74 -5.85 25.06
N ALA A 202 -6.30 -6.15 23.81
CA ALA A 202 -5.42 -7.28 23.53
C ALA A 202 -4.04 -7.12 24.19
N LYS A 203 -3.51 -8.24 24.73
CA LYS A 203 -2.18 -8.29 25.38
C LYS A 203 -1.06 -8.71 24.43
N SER A 204 -1.40 -9.20 23.24
CA SER A 204 -0.47 -9.62 22.20
C SER A 204 -1.07 -9.44 20.83
N TRP A 205 -0.21 -9.42 19.79
CA TRP A 205 -0.66 -9.38 18.40
C TRP A 205 -1.52 -10.58 18.02
N ALA A 206 -1.13 -11.78 18.48
CA ALA A 206 -1.92 -13.00 18.24
C ALA A 206 -3.32 -12.90 18.85
N GLN A 207 -3.43 -12.35 20.06
CA GLN A 207 -4.74 -12.12 20.70
C GLN A 207 -5.53 -11.05 19.95
N ALA A 208 -4.90 -9.98 19.46
CA ALA A 208 -5.57 -8.96 18.68
C ALA A 208 -6.18 -9.53 17.38
N LEU A 209 -5.43 -10.37 16.67
CA LEU A 209 -5.93 -11.05 15.46
C LEU A 209 -7.08 -11.99 15.80
N GLN A 210 -6.97 -12.78 16.87
CA GLN A 210 -8.03 -13.66 17.34
C GLN A 210 -9.32 -12.88 17.62
N MET A 211 -9.24 -11.83 18.45
CA MET A 211 -10.40 -10.99 18.81
C MET A 211 -11.10 -10.41 17.57
N GLY A 212 -10.32 -9.84 16.62
CA GLY A 212 -10.88 -9.30 15.38
C GLY A 212 -11.56 -10.36 14.52
N ALA A 213 -10.95 -11.53 14.37
CA ALA A 213 -11.51 -12.64 13.59
C ALA A 213 -12.81 -13.19 14.23
N GLU A 214 -12.86 -13.33 15.54
CA GLU A 214 -14.04 -13.81 16.27
C GLU A 214 -15.21 -12.83 16.13
N VAL A 215 -14.97 -11.52 16.24
CA VAL A 215 -16.01 -10.51 15.99
C VAL A 215 -16.45 -10.52 14.53
N PHE A 216 -15.53 -10.63 13.57
CA PHE A 216 -15.86 -10.71 12.15
C PHE A 216 -16.78 -11.90 11.81
N HIS A 217 -16.47 -13.09 12.34
CA HIS A 217 -17.31 -14.27 12.13
C HIS A 217 -18.64 -14.19 12.87
N THR A 218 -18.67 -13.59 14.06
CA THR A 218 -19.89 -13.35 14.82
C THR A 218 -20.80 -12.38 14.07
N LEU A 219 -20.24 -11.29 13.50
CA LEU A 219 -20.94 -10.35 12.65
C LEU A 219 -21.58 -11.06 11.45
N LYS A 220 -20.84 -11.95 10.77
CA LYS A 220 -21.39 -12.75 9.66
C LYS A 220 -22.64 -13.49 10.05
N LYS A 221 -22.60 -14.16 11.20
CA LYS A 221 -23.73 -14.94 11.70
C LYS A 221 -24.94 -14.03 11.98
N ILE A 222 -24.73 -12.90 12.64
CA ILE A 222 -25.81 -11.93 12.94
C ILE A 222 -26.45 -11.41 11.64
N LEU A 223 -25.65 -11.03 10.64
CA LEU A 223 -26.16 -10.56 9.35
C LEU A 223 -26.96 -11.64 8.64
N HIS A 224 -26.46 -12.88 8.59
CA HIS A 224 -27.14 -14.03 8.00
C HIS A 224 -28.48 -14.31 8.70
N ASP A 225 -28.48 -14.36 10.06
CA ASP A 225 -29.69 -14.64 10.85
C ASP A 225 -30.77 -13.54 10.66
N ARG A 226 -30.38 -12.33 10.27
CA ARG A 226 -31.27 -11.21 9.90
C ARG A 226 -31.68 -11.21 8.43
N GLY A 227 -31.24 -12.18 7.63
CA GLY A 227 -31.51 -12.23 6.18
C GLY A 227 -30.75 -11.17 5.38
N LEU A 228 -29.67 -10.58 5.95
CA LEU A 228 -28.85 -9.57 5.30
C LEU A 228 -27.71 -10.22 4.52
N GLY A 229 -27.20 -9.51 3.50
CA GLY A 229 -26.08 -9.95 2.69
C GLY A 229 -24.78 -10.12 3.48
N THR A 230 -24.01 -11.18 3.19
CA THR A 230 -22.71 -11.44 3.78
C THR A 230 -21.60 -11.49 2.72
N THR A 231 -21.85 -10.90 1.55
CA THR A 231 -20.79 -10.66 0.56
C THR A 231 -19.83 -9.58 1.07
N THR A 232 -18.58 -9.70 0.74
CA THR A 232 -17.55 -8.73 1.13
C THR A 232 -17.28 -7.72 0.02
N GLY A 233 -17.00 -6.49 0.40
CA GLY A 233 -16.47 -5.49 -0.51
C GLY A 233 -14.99 -5.72 -0.84
N ASP A 234 -14.41 -4.84 -1.65
CA ASP A 234 -13.03 -4.91 -2.14
C ASP A 234 -11.98 -4.95 -1.01
N GLU A 235 -12.32 -4.43 0.16
CA GLU A 235 -11.43 -4.32 1.33
C GLU A 235 -11.78 -5.33 2.44
N GLY A 236 -12.61 -6.33 2.14
CA GLY A 236 -12.84 -7.51 2.97
C GLY A 236 -13.96 -7.38 4.02
N GLY A 237 -14.47 -6.19 4.33
CA GLY A 237 -15.65 -6.00 5.20
C GLY A 237 -16.94 -6.45 4.53
N TYR A 238 -17.94 -6.89 5.29
CA TYR A 238 -19.27 -7.22 4.76
C TYR A 238 -19.96 -5.96 4.23
N ALA A 239 -20.78 -6.12 3.19
CA ALA A 239 -21.50 -5.04 2.52
C ALA A 239 -23.05 -5.24 2.59
N PRO A 240 -23.66 -5.28 3.79
CA PRO A 240 -25.10 -5.43 3.94
C PRO A 240 -25.82 -4.11 3.70
N SER A 241 -27.11 -4.17 3.30
CA SER A 241 -28.01 -3.01 3.31
C SER A 241 -28.55 -2.77 4.73
N LEU A 242 -27.97 -1.83 5.47
CA LEU A 242 -28.35 -1.52 6.86
C LEU A 242 -29.24 -0.28 7.00
N GLY A 243 -29.33 0.52 5.92
CA GLY A 243 -30.22 1.68 5.84
C GLY A 243 -29.62 2.98 6.38
N ASN A 244 -28.88 2.96 7.51
CA ASN A 244 -28.21 4.14 8.06
C ASN A 244 -26.95 3.78 8.85
N ASN A 245 -26.16 4.80 9.21
CA ASN A 245 -24.88 4.65 9.91
C ASN A 245 -25.06 4.13 11.34
N GLU A 246 -26.13 4.53 12.04
CA GLU A 246 -26.45 4.08 13.40
C GLU A 246 -26.66 2.56 13.46
N ASN A 247 -27.37 1.99 12.48
CA ASN A 247 -27.60 0.54 12.40
C ASN A 247 -26.29 -0.22 12.19
N ALA A 248 -25.34 0.33 11.42
CA ALA A 248 -24.01 -0.26 11.26
C ALA A 248 -23.29 -0.33 12.60
N LEU A 249 -23.26 0.74 13.35
CA LEU A 249 -22.64 0.76 14.69
C LEU A 249 -23.33 -0.21 15.65
N LYS A 250 -24.66 -0.25 15.68
CA LYS A 250 -25.45 -1.16 16.54
C LYS A 250 -25.12 -2.63 16.25
N VAL A 251 -25.06 -3.03 14.99
CA VAL A 251 -24.77 -4.43 14.64
C VAL A 251 -23.32 -4.82 14.96
N ILE A 252 -22.39 -3.88 14.87
CA ILE A 252 -20.99 -4.13 15.27
C ILE A 252 -20.88 -4.26 16.79
N ILE A 253 -21.53 -3.40 17.56
CA ILE A 253 -21.57 -3.49 19.03
C ILE A 253 -22.15 -4.84 19.44
N GLU A 254 -23.28 -5.25 18.87
CA GLU A 254 -23.86 -6.56 19.12
C GLU A 254 -22.91 -7.73 18.77
N ALA A 255 -22.15 -7.59 17.68
CA ALA A 255 -21.18 -8.59 17.29
C ALA A 255 -20.00 -8.69 18.29
N ILE A 256 -19.54 -7.55 18.82
CA ILE A 256 -18.51 -7.50 19.86
C ILE A 256 -19.00 -8.21 21.14
N GLU A 257 -20.20 -7.88 21.60
CA GLU A 257 -20.81 -8.47 22.82
C GLU A 257 -21.06 -9.97 22.66
N LYS A 258 -21.63 -10.41 21.52
CA LYS A 258 -21.89 -11.83 21.25
C LYS A 258 -20.61 -12.64 21.05
N ALA A 259 -19.51 -12.00 20.65
CA ALA A 259 -18.20 -12.62 20.62
C ALA A 259 -17.56 -12.73 22.02
N GLY A 260 -18.19 -12.20 23.07
CA GLY A 260 -17.73 -12.28 24.45
C GLY A 260 -16.78 -11.15 24.87
N TYR A 261 -16.75 -10.04 24.12
CA TYR A 261 -15.91 -8.89 24.39
C TYR A 261 -16.73 -7.68 24.84
N VAL A 262 -16.09 -6.77 25.55
CA VAL A 262 -16.70 -5.52 26.04
C VAL A 262 -16.40 -4.38 25.07
N PRO A 263 -17.44 -3.76 24.43
CA PRO A 263 -17.24 -2.62 23.54
C PRO A 263 -16.56 -1.46 24.28
N GLY A 264 -15.62 -0.79 23.60
CA GLY A 264 -14.85 0.33 24.14
C GLY A 264 -13.74 -0.06 25.13
N LYS A 265 -13.82 -1.23 25.77
CA LYS A 265 -12.81 -1.72 26.71
C LYS A 265 -11.86 -2.73 26.08
N ASP A 266 -12.43 -3.78 25.49
CA ASP A 266 -11.67 -4.83 24.81
C ASP A 266 -11.51 -4.51 23.33
N ILE A 267 -12.58 -4.04 22.69
CA ILE A 267 -12.62 -3.69 21.29
C ILE A 267 -13.24 -2.31 21.10
N GLY A 268 -12.48 -1.39 20.52
CA GLY A 268 -12.95 -0.09 20.04
C GLY A 268 -13.44 -0.18 18.60
N ILE A 269 -14.16 0.86 18.15
CA ILE A 269 -14.59 1.04 16.76
C ILE A 269 -13.83 2.23 16.18
N ALA A 270 -13.37 2.09 14.94
CA ALA A 270 -12.85 3.18 14.12
C ALA A 270 -13.67 3.30 12.84
N ILE A 271 -13.72 4.51 12.28
CA ILE A 271 -14.53 4.81 11.09
C ILE A 271 -13.64 5.55 10.09
N ASP A 272 -13.69 5.13 8.82
CA ASP A 272 -13.28 5.96 7.69
C ASP A 272 -14.55 6.52 7.02
N ALA A 273 -14.70 7.82 7.11
CA ALA A 273 -15.87 8.50 6.55
C ALA A 273 -15.76 8.69 5.03
N ALA A 274 -14.54 8.66 4.45
CA ALA A 274 -14.27 9.07 3.07
C ALA A 274 -14.94 10.41 2.73
N SER A 275 -14.70 11.42 3.56
CA SER A 275 -15.51 12.65 3.65
C SER A 275 -15.57 13.47 2.35
N THR A 276 -14.61 13.32 1.43
CA THR A 276 -14.69 13.93 0.09
C THR A 276 -15.93 13.50 -0.68
N GLU A 277 -16.38 12.25 -0.46
CA GLU A 277 -17.55 11.68 -1.13
C GLU A 277 -18.88 12.27 -0.59
N LEU A 278 -18.87 12.74 0.66
CA LEU A 278 -20.03 13.31 1.34
C LEU A 278 -20.12 14.83 1.14
N TYR A 279 -19.03 15.43 0.60
CA TYR A 279 -18.94 16.88 0.47
C TYR A 279 -19.60 17.36 -0.83
N LYS A 280 -20.54 18.30 -0.71
CA LYS A 280 -21.11 19.05 -1.84
C LYS A 280 -20.60 20.47 -1.83
N ALA A 281 -19.91 20.83 -2.89
CA ALA A 281 -19.38 22.18 -3.07
C ALA A 281 -20.51 23.21 -3.18
N GLY A 282 -20.38 24.34 -2.53
CA GLY A 282 -21.31 25.47 -2.68
C GLY A 282 -21.29 26.06 -4.10
N ALA A 283 -22.30 26.81 -4.48
CA ALA A 283 -22.46 27.39 -5.82
C ALA A 283 -21.30 28.30 -6.25
N ASP A 284 -20.55 28.87 -5.29
CA ASP A 284 -19.43 29.79 -5.53
C ASP A 284 -18.05 29.10 -5.52
N SER A 285 -18.02 27.77 -5.57
CA SER A 285 -16.76 27.00 -5.52
C SER A 285 -16.04 27.03 -6.86
N VAL A 286 -14.79 27.50 -6.86
CA VAL A 286 -13.89 27.41 -8.02
C VAL A 286 -13.11 26.09 -7.91
N ALA A 287 -12.82 25.44 -9.02
CA ALA A 287 -12.09 24.17 -9.05
C ALA A 287 -10.80 24.24 -8.22
N GLY A 288 -10.75 23.47 -7.13
CA GLY A 288 -9.61 23.41 -6.20
C GLY A 288 -9.72 24.23 -4.92
N GLU A 289 -10.70 25.14 -4.79
CA GLU A 289 -11.01 25.84 -3.55
C GLU A 289 -12.51 25.72 -3.24
N SER A 290 -12.85 24.97 -2.22
CA SER A 290 -14.22 24.77 -1.80
C SER A 290 -14.54 25.72 -0.64
N LYS A 291 -15.24 26.81 -0.96
CA LYS A 291 -15.81 27.73 0.06
C LYS A 291 -17.32 27.46 0.15
N ASN A 292 -17.83 27.38 1.38
CA ASN A 292 -19.26 27.27 1.68
C ASN A 292 -19.95 25.96 1.21
N GLY A 293 -19.27 24.83 1.19
CA GLY A 293 -19.90 23.53 0.95
C GLY A 293 -20.50 22.92 2.21
N THR A 294 -21.33 21.90 2.02
CA THR A 294 -21.98 21.12 3.09
C THR A 294 -21.60 19.64 2.96
N TYR A 295 -21.59 18.94 4.10
CA TYR A 295 -21.57 17.48 4.10
C TYR A 295 -23.00 16.98 4.14
N GLU A 296 -23.33 16.05 3.24
CA GLU A 296 -24.63 15.42 3.19
C GLU A 296 -24.54 13.93 3.53
N LEU A 297 -25.33 13.51 4.50
CA LEU A 297 -25.55 12.12 4.88
C LEU A 297 -26.93 11.73 4.38
N ALA A 298 -26.98 10.99 3.26
CA ALA A 298 -28.24 10.68 2.59
C ALA A 298 -29.02 9.55 3.28
N SER A 299 -28.35 8.79 4.14
CA SER A 299 -28.92 7.65 4.88
C SER A 299 -29.40 8.02 6.29
N GLU A 300 -29.25 9.29 6.74
CA GLU A 300 -29.68 9.76 8.05
C GLU A 300 -31.02 10.49 8.02
#